data_9f9fdc827aef7d988d2ebff17c3bccfe
#
_entry.id   9f9fdc827aef7d988d2ebff17c3bccfe
#
_cell.length_a   1.000
_cell.length_b   1.000
_cell.length_c   1.000
_cell.angle_alpha   90.00
_cell.angle_beta   90.00
_cell.angle_gamma   90.00
#
_symmetry.space_group_name_H-M   'P 1'
#
loop_
_entity.id
_entity.type
_entity.pdbx_description
1 polymer ?
#
loop_
_entity_poly.entity_id
_entity_poly.type
_entity_poly.pdbx_seq_one_letter_code
_entity_poly.pdbx_strand_id
1 'polypeptide(L)'
;MPTIPLLPSQLVVTTIFNSIESLGLANIVGKVFSGEQAESRQEANLKVTTQKSYTHGLKNLEQQDLHGAIKNFTATININPKFASAYNDRGVARYKLGYKQSALEDLTTAIELNPYRAKYYSNRGFMLTRLKHYTAAIADYNSALLLNPNLAQAYFNRGSIRLQMENSLAALADFESAIRLDRDFAKAYFNRGVIRYKLREVQGAFEDFQKAAGLFKLQGQIDDYREAVSKIRQLWY
;
A
#
# COMPACT_ATOMS: atom_id res chain seq x y z
N MET A 1 55.08 -38.38 -33.29
CA MET A 1 54.33 -37.28 -32.65
C MET A 1 54.32 -37.55 -31.14
N PRO A 2 54.81 -36.66 -30.28
CA PRO A 2 54.80 -36.91 -28.85
C PRO A 2 53.37 -36.73 -28.32
N THR A 3 52.89 -37.73 -27.60
CA THR A 3 51.64 -37.70 -26.86
C THR A 3 51.75 -36.73 -25.68
N ILE A 4 50.96 -35.67 -25.68
CA ILE A 4 50.89 -34.71 -24.57
C ILE A 4 50.27 -35.43 -23.36
N PRO A 5 50.95 -35.48 -22.19
CA PRO A 5 50.38 -36.12 -21.03
C PRO A 5 49.22 -35.24 -20.51
N LEU A 6 48.04 -35.86 -20.28
CA LEU A 6 46.86 -35.20 -19.70
C LEU A 6 47.21 -34.60 -18.35
N LEU A 7 46.83 -33.36 -18.08
CA LEU A 7 46.99 -32.68 -16.81
C LEU A 7 46.27 -33.48 -15.68
N PRO A 8 46.80 -33.51 -14.46
CA PRO A 8 46.20 -34.29 -13.36
C PRO A 8 44.73 -34.02 -13.10
N SER A 9 44.29 -32.80 -13.35
CA SER A 9 42.87 -32.40 -13.25
C SER A 9 41.94 -33.09 -14.28
N GLN A 10 42.43 -33.37 -15.47
CA GLN A 10 41.67 -34.08 -16.47
C GLN A 10 41.53 -35.56 -16.22
N LEU A 11 42.59 -36.19 -15.66
CA LEU A 11 42.55 -37.59 -15.22
C LEU A 11 41.54 -37.81 -14.07
N VAL A 12 41.49 -36.90 -13.10
CA VAL A 12 40.54 -36.97 -11.98
C VAL A 12 39.10 -36.86 -12.48
N VAL A 13 38.80 -35.92 -13.38
CA VAL A 13 37.47 -35.74 -13.96
C VAL A 13 37.02 -36.97 -14.76
N THR A 14 37.94 -37.55 -15.60
CA THR A 14 37.64 -38.73 -16.40
C THR A 14 37.44 -39.96 -15.48
N THR A 15 38.19 -40.11 -14.40
CA THR A 15 38.04 -41.23 -13.45
C THR A 15 36.73 -41.12 -12.68
N ILE A 16 36.31 -39.91 -12.28
CA ILE A 16 35.02 -39.67 -11.62
C ILE A 16 33.88 -39.96 -12.60
N PHE A 17 33.98 -39.53 -13.84
CA PHE A 17 32.94 -39.78 -14.86
C PHE A 17 32.76 -41.29 -15.15
N ASN A 18 33.86 -42.03 -15.31
CA ASN A 18 33.85 -43.48 -15.53
C ASN A 18 33.31 -44.25 -14.29
N SER A 19 33.59 -43.76 -13.09
CA SER A 19 33.05 -44.35 -11.83
C SER A 19 31.55 -44.10 -11.71
N ILE A 20 31.05 -42.94 -12.13
CA ILE A 20 29.63 -42.62 -12.14
C ILE A 20 28.85 -43.50 -13.17
N GLU A 21 29.44 -43.75 -14.34
CA GLU A 21 28.82 -44.63 -15.32
C GLU A 21 28.83 -46.12 -14.88
N SER A 22 29.92 -46.58 -14.29
CA SER A 22 30.05 -47.98 -13.81
C SER A 22 29.10 -48.32 -12.65
N LEU A 23 28.71 -47.34 -11.86
CA LEU A 23 27.79 -47.51 -10.71
C LEU A 23 26.32 -47.29 -11.05
N GLY A 24 25.99 -47.04 -12.34
CA GLY A 24 24.61 -46.69 -12.73
C GLY A 24 24.10 -45.34 -12.20
N LEU A 25 25.00 -44.55 -11.61
CA LEU A 25 24.66 -43.26 -11.00
C LEU A 25 24.35 -42.17 -12.04
N ALA A 26 24.79 -42.31 -13.29
CA ALA A 26 24.50 -41.37 -14.35
C ALA A 26 22.99 -41.19 -14.57
N ASN A 27 22.21 -42.28 -14.49
CA ASN A 27 20.74 -42.21 -14.57
C ASN A 27 20.09 -41.55 -13.35
N ILE A 28 20.69 -41.72 -12.16
CA ILE A 28 20.19 -41.07 -10.92
C ILE A 28 20.51 -39.58 -10.97
N VAL A 29 21.74 -39.21 -11.31
CA VAL A 29 22.16 -37.81 -11.47
C VAL A 29 21.32 -37.11 -12.56
N GLY A 30 21.10 -37.74 -13.71
CA GLY A 30 20.25 -37.22 -14.77
C GLY A 30 18.80 -37.01 -14.32
N LYS A 31 18.22 -37.92 -13.53
CA LYS A 31 16.86 -37.79 -12.96
C LYS A 31 16.78 -36.66 -11.91
N VAL A 32 17.81 -36.50 -11.05
CA VAL A 32 17.87 -35.42 -10.08
C VAL A 32 17.95 -34.07 -10.79
N PHE A 33 18.87 -33.91 -11.76
CA PHE A 33 18.98 -32.67 -12.53
C PHE A 33 17.73 -32.35 -13.35
N SER A 34 17.06 -33.34 -13.95
CA SER A 34 15.81 -33.14 -14.67
C SER A 34 14.65 -32.77 -13.72
N GLY A 35 14.64 -33.33 -12.51
CA GLY A 35 13.69 -32.97 -11.44
C GLY A 35 13.86 -31.51 -11.00
N GLU A 36 15.10 -31.09 -10.68
CA GLU A 36 15.39 -29.71 -10.29
C GLU A 36 15.02 -28.68 -11.39
N GLN A 37 15.29 -29.01 -12.67
CA GLN A 37 14.87 -28.17 -13.79
C GLN A 37 13.35 -28.12 -13.96
N ALA A 38 12.65 -29.21 -13.73
CA ALA A 38 11.18 -29.24 -13.79
C ALA A 38 10.57 -28.42 -12.65
N GLU A 39 11.07 -28.56 -11.42
CA GLU A 39 10.65 -27.75 -10.26
C GLU A 39 10.90 -26.26 -10.48
N SER A 40 12.10 -25.89 -10.98
CA SER A 40 12.44 -24.49 -11.32
C SER A 40 11.50 -23.91 -12.38
N ARG A 41 11.14 -24.68 -13.42
CA ARG A 41 10.17 -24.26 -14.44
C ARG A 41 8.76 -24.12 -13.87
N GLN A 42 8.36 -25.01 -12.96
CA GLN A 42 7.05 -24.97 -12.31
C GLN A 42 6.95 -23.74 -11.41
N GLU A 43 7.97 -23.44 -10.61
CA GLU A 43 8.04 -22.21 -9.80
C GLU A 43 8.00 -20.94 -10.66
N ALA A 44 8.74 -20.90 -11.76
CA ALA A 44 8.72 -19.77 -12.69
C ALA A 44 7.32 -19.56 -13.27
N ASN A 45 6.65 -20.64 -13.72
CA ASN A 45 5.29 -20.58 -14.24
C ASN A 45 4.30 -20.09 -13.17
N LEU A 46 4.46 -20.54 -11.91
CA LEU A 46 3.62 -20.13 -10.80
C LEU A 46 3.77 -18.63 -10.51
N LYS A 47 5.02 -18.11 -10.52
CA LYS A 47 5.30 -16.67 -10.38
C LYS A 47 4.63 -15.85 -11.49
N VAL A 48 4.76 -16.28 -12.75
CA VAL A 48 4.14 -15.62 -13.91
C VAL A 48 2.62 -15.61 -13.79
N THR A 49 2.01 -16.75 -13.44
CA THR A 49 0.56 -16.86 -13.28
C THR A 49 0.03 -16.02 -12.12
N THR A 50 0.74 -16.00 -10.98
CA THR A 50 0.45 -15.13 -9.84
C THR A 50 0.45 -13.67 -10.24
N GLN A 51 1.51 -13.23 -10.92
CA GLN A 51 1.64 -11.84 -11.37
C GLN A 51 0.55 -11.46 -12.38
N LYS A 52 0.21 -12.37 -13.31
CA LYS A 52 -0.86 -12.15 -14.30
C LYS A 52 -2.23 -11.97 -13.63
N SER A 53 -2.59 -12.86 -12.70
CA SER A 53 -3.85 -12.73 -11.94
C SER A 53 -3.89 -11.41 -11.15
N TYR A 54 -2.81 -11.06 -10.46
CA TYR A 54 -2.73 -9.82 -9.72
C TYR A 54 -2.91 -8.59 -10.61
N THR A 55 -2.21 -8.55 -11.75
CA THR A 55 -2.31 -7.44 -12.72
C THR A 55 -3.73 -7.31 -13.29
N HIS A 56 -4.41 -8.43 -13.56
CA HIS A 56 -5.83 -8.39 -13.96
C HIS A 56 -6.71 -7.81 -12.85
N GLY A 57 -6.45 -8.16 -11.58
CA GLY A 57 -7.15 -7.56 -10.43
C GLY A 57 -6.97 -6.04 -10.36
N LEU A 58 -5.75 -5.54 -10.58
CA LEU A 58 -5.49 -4.09 -10.63
C LEU A 58 -6.25 -3.42 -11.79
N LYS A 59 -6.24 -4.03 -12.98
CA LYS A 59 -6.99 -3.52 -14.13
C LYS A 59 -8.51 -3.44 -13.85
N ASN A 60 -9.07 -4.46 -13.19
CA ASN A 60 -10.47 -4.43 -12.78
C ASN A 60 -10.75 -3.29 -11.78
N LEU A 61 -9.82 -3.01 -10.84
CA LEU A 61 -9.95 -1.86 -9.93
C LEU A 61 -9.97 -0.52 -10.67
N GLU A 62 -9.10 -0.35 -11.67
CA GLU A 62 -9.05 0.86 -12.52
C GLU A 62 -10.36 1.04 -13.30
N GLN A 63 -10.96 -0.06 -13.76
CA GLN A 63 -12.25 -0.09 -14.45
C GLN A 63 -13.46 -0.03 -13.51
N GLN A 64 -13.24 0.09 -12.19
CA GLN A 64 -14.26 0.05 -11.14
C GLN A 64 -15.06 -1.27 -11.08
N ASP A 65 -14.57 -2.34 -11.72
CA ASP A 65 -15.11 -3.69 -11.57
C ASP A 65 -14.59 -4.33 -10.28
N LEU A 66 -15.23 -3.98 -9.16
CA LEU A 66 -14.81 -4.43 -7.83
C LEU A 66 -14.99 -5.95 -7.65
N HIS A 67 -16.00 -6.55 -8.27
CA HIS A 67 -16.23 -8.00 -8.18
C HIS A 67 -15.15 -8.79 -8.95
N GLY A 68 -14.82 -8.35 -10.17
CA GLY A 68 -13.73 -8.91 -10.96
C GLY A 68 -12.38 -8.75 -10.27
N ALA A 69 -12.14 -7.61 -9.63
CA ALA A 69 -10.93 -7.36 -8.83
C ALA A 69 -10.80 -8.36 -7.67
N ILE A 70 -11.86 -8.55 -6.87
CA ILE A 70 -11.89 -9.52 -5.77
C ILE A 70 -11.64 -10.94 -6.27
N LYS A 71 -12.27 -11.34 -7.39
CA LYS A 71 -12.07 -12.64 -8.02
C LYS A 71 -10.59 -12.86 -8.37
N ASN A 72 -9.97 -11.91 -9.05
CA ASN A 72 -8.59 -12.01 -9.50
C ASN A 72 -7.58 -11.97 -8.34
N PHE A 73 -7.80 -11.12 -7.32
CA PHE A 73 -6.95 -11.12 -6.12
C PHE A 73 -7.12 -12.42 -5.32
N THR A 74 -8.33 -13.00 -5.27
CA THR A 74 -8.55 -14.31 -4.64
C THR A 74 -7.80 -15.40 -5.40
N ALA A 75 -7.83 -15.41 -6.73
CA ALA A 75 -7.03 -16.32 -7.53
C ALA A 75 -5.52 -16.16 -7.26
N THR A 76 -5.04 -14.91 -7.15
CA THR A 76 -3.64 -14.61 -6.79
C THR A 76 -3.28 -15.19 -5.43
N ILE A 77 -4.12 -15.02 -4.42
CA ILE A 77 -3.91 -15.53 -3.05
C ILE A 77 -3.93 -17.06 -3.02
N ASN A 78 -4.83 -17.70 -3.77
CA ASN A 78 -4.88 -19.17 -3.86
C ASN A 78 -3.60 -19.74 -4.48
N ILE A 79 -3.00 -19.04 -5.45
CA ILE A 79 -1.74 -19.46 -6.07
C ILE A 79 -0.56 -19.15 -5.13
N ASN A 80 -0.52 -17.97 -4.53
CA ASN A 80 0.52 -17.54 -3.60
C ASN A 80 -0.09 -16.90 -2.34
N PRO A 81 -0.32 -17.69 -1.28
CA PRO A 81 -0.89 -17.19 -0.03
C PRO A 81 -0.03 -16.17 0.72
N LYS A 82 1.23 -15.98 0.31
CA LYS A 82 2.14 -14.97 0.90
C LYS A 82 2.17 -13.65 0.12
N PHE A 83 1.31 -13.48 -0.88
CA PHE A 83 1.29 -12.27 -1.72
C PHE A 83 0.53 -11.13 -1.01
N ALA A 84 1.19 -10.46 -0.07
CA ALA A 84 0.63 -9.42 0.79
C ALA A 84 -0.16 -8.33 0.04
N SER A 85 0.33 -7.90 -1.14
CA SER A 85 -0.34 -6.86 -1.94
C SER A 85 -1.73 -7.29 -2.42
N ALA A 86 -1.94 -8.58 -2.72
CA ALA A 86 -3.26 -9.06 -3.14
C ALA A 86 -4.28 -9.01 -2.00
N TYR A 87 -3.87 -9.30 -0.77
CA TYR A 87 -4.74 -9.11 0.40
C TYR A 87 -5.07 -7.63 0.59
N ASN A 88 -4.07 -6.74 0.56
CA ASN A 88 -4.32 -5.30 0.70
C ASN A 88 -5.34 -4.80 -0.34
N ASP A 89 -5.13 -5.13 -1.62
CA ASP A 89 -5.95 -4.57 -2.69
C ASP A 89 -7.33 -5.26 -2.75
N ARG A 90 -7.45 -6.55 -2.35
CA ARG A 90 -8.73 -7.22 -2.12
C ARG A 90 -9.49 -6.60 -0.96
N GLY A 91 -8.80 -6.28 0.14
CA GLY A 91 -9.37 -5.58 1.29
C GLY A 91 -9.96 -4.22 0.90
N VAL A 92 -9.23 -3.44 0.10
CA VAL A 92 -9.73 -2.16 -0.43
C VAL A 92 -10.96 -2.36 -1.32
N ALA A 93 -10.96 -3.35 -2.21
CA ALA A 93 -12.12 -3.66 -3.06
C ALA A 93 -13.34 -4.11 -2.24
N ARG A 94 -13.13 -4.99 -1.24
CA ARG A 94 -14.17 -5.43 -0.30
C ARG A 94 -14.77 -4.27 0.49
N TYR A 95 -13.93 -3.36 0.98
CA TYR A 95 -14.39 -2.17 1.68
C TYR A 95 -15.30 -1.31 0.81
N LYS A 96 -14.93 -1.07 -0.46
CA LYS A 96 -15.74 -0.30 -1.40
C LYS A 96 -17.11 -0.94 -1.68
N LEU A 97 -17.22 -2.26 -1.60
CA LEU A 97 -18.48 -3.01 -1.71
C LEU A 97 -19.26 -3.11 -0.37
N GLY A 98 -18.72 -2.56 0.71
CA GLY A 98 -19.36 -2.60 2.04
C GLY A 98 -19.03 -3.83 2.89
N TYR A 99 -18.19 -4.74 2.43
CA TYR A 99 -17.75 -5.94 3.18
C TYR A 99 -16.69 -5.57 4.23
N LYS A 100 -17.08 -4.80 5.23
CA LYS A 100 -16.16 -4.13 6.16
C LYS A 100 -15.31 -5.10 6.97
N GLN A 101 -15.91 -6.18 7.50
CA GLN A 101 -15.21 -7.16 8.33
C GLN A 101 -14.14 -7.92 7.53
N SER A 102 -14.53 -8.51 6.40
CA SER A 102 -13.59 -9.23 5.53
C SER A 102 -12.49 -8.33 4.94
N ALA A 103 -12.77 -7.03 4.79
CA ALA A 103 -11.78 -6.05 4.37
C ALA A 103 -10.75 -5.80 5.47
N LEU A 104 -11.18 -5.70 6.73
CA LEU A 104 -10.28 -5.53 7.88
C LEU A 104 -9.37 -6.74 8.07
N GLU A 105 -9.90 -7.96 7.92
CA GLU A 105 -9.15 -9.20 7.96
C GLU A 105 -8.07 -9.23 6.87
N ASP A 106 -8.43 -8.92 5.63
CA ASP A 106 -7.49 -8.85 4.51
C ASP A 106 -6.37 -7.83 4.75
N LEU A 107 -6.69 -6.62 5.20
CA LEU A 107 -5.68 -5.60 5.48
C LEU A 107 -4.77 -5.98 6.64
N THR A 108 -5.30 -6.68 7.64
CA THR A 108 -4.50 -7.19 8.75
C THR A 108 -3.54 -8.28 8.27
N THR A 109 -4.01 -9.23 7.49
CA THR A 109 -3.16 -10.27 6.87
C THR A 109 -2.07 -9.66 5.98
N ALA A 110 -2.40 -8.60 5.22
CA ALA A 110 -1.39 -7.91 4.41
C ALA A 110 -0.24 -7.32 5.25
N ILE A 111 -0.57 -6.74 6.41
CA ILE A 111 0.43 -6.20 7.35
C ILE A 111 1.24 -7.32 7.99
N GLU A 112 0.61 -8.42 8.42
CA GLU A 112 1.30 -9.58 8.99
C GLU A 112 2.29 -10.19 8.01
N LEU A 113 1.92 -10.30 6.73
CA LEU A 113 2.78 -10.84 5.67
C LEU A 113 3.92 -9.88 5.29
N ASN A 114 3.70 -8.57 5.34
CA ASN A 114 4.72 -7.58 5.03
C ASN A 114 4.51 -6.29 5.85
N PRO A 115 5.11 -6.19 7.05
CA PRO A 115 4.93 -5.06 7.96
C PRO A 115 5.69 -3.78 7.55
N TYR A 116 6.46 -3.81 6.46
CA TYR A 116 7.28 -2.67 6.03
C TYR A 116 6.63 -1.83 4.92
N ARG A 117 5.33 -1.96 4.71
CA ARG A 117 4.59 -1.23 3.67
C ARG A 117 3.64 -0.21 4.27
N ALA A 118 4.04 1.05 4.25
CA ALA A 118 3.24 2.18 4.75
C ALA A 118 1.80 2.21 4.22
N LYS A 119 1.60 1.85 2.94
CA LYS A 119 0.28 1.79 2.28
C LYS A 119 -0.70 0.88 3.03
N TYR A 120 -0.25 -0.25 3.58
CA TYR A 120 -1.14 -1.20 4.24
C TYR A 120 -1.71 -0.64 5.54
N TYR A 121 -0.85 -0.03 6.36
CA TYR A 121 -1.28 0.68 7.57
C TYR A 121 -2.20 1.86 7.23
N SER A 122 -1.85 2.67 6.21
CA SER A 122 -2.68 3.80 5.80
C SER A 122 -4.08 3.35 5.35
N ASN A 123 -4.19 2.26 4.60
CA ASN A 123 -5.47 1.71 4.16
C ASN A 123 -6.27 1.15 5.34
N ARG A 124 -5.64 0.42 6.28
CA ARG A 124 -6.33 -0.10 7.46
C ARG A 124 -6.75 1.05 8.40
N GLY A 125 -5.89 2.04 8.61
CA GLY A 125 -6.19 3.25 9.37
C GLY A 125 -7.39 4.01 8.80
N PHE A 126 -7.47 4.15 7.47
CA PHE A 126 -8.64 4.75 6.82
C PHE A 126 -9.93 3.98 7.11
N MET A 127 -9.90 2.66 7.01
CA MET A 127 -11.06 1.83 7.29
C MET A 127 -11.45 1.90 8.77
N LEU A 128 -10.48 1.82 9.69
CA LEU A 128 -10.71 1.96 11.12
C LEU A 128 -11.33 3.32 11.47
N THR A 129 -10.91 4.39 10.79
CA THR A 129 -11.52 5.73 10.91
C THR A 129 -13.00 5.68 10.55
N ARG A 130 -13.36 5.02 9.44
CA ARG A 130 -14.75 4.88 8.98
C ARG A 130 -15.59 3.99 9.92
N LEU A 131 -14.95 3.10 10.66
CA LEU A 131 -15.56 2.29 11.72
C LEU A 131 -15.58 3.00 13.07
N LYS A 132 -15.07 4.23 13.16
CA LYS A 132 -14.92 5.02 14.39
C LYS A 132 -13.98 4.41 15.45
N HIS A 133 -13.11 3.51 15.04
CA HIS A 133 -12.05 2.96 15.89
C HIS A 133 -10.84 3.90 15.90
N TYR A 134 -11.02 5.10 16.43
CA TYR A 134 -10.09 6.22 16.26
C TYR A 134 -8.70 5.97 16.83
N THR A 135 -8.60 5.37 18.02
CA THR A 135 -7.30 5.07 18.65
C THR A 135 -6.47 4.10 17.77
N ALA A 136 -7.11 3.04 17.29
CA ALA A 136 -6.44 2.08 16.41
C ALA A 136 -6.07 2.72 15.05
N ALA A 137 -6.93 3.58 14.49
CA ALA A 137 -6.64 4.31 13.27
C ALA A 137 -5.42 5.23 13.42
N ILE A 138 -5.30 5.96 14.54
CA ILE A 138 -4.14 6.81 14.82
C ILE A 138 -2.86 5.96 14.91
N ALA A 139 -2.91 4.80 15.57
CA ALA A 139 -1.77 3.89 15.66
C ALA A 139 -1.30 3.43 14.26
N ASP A 140 -2.24 3.08 13.39
CA ASP A 140 -1.94 2.70 12.01
C ASP A 140 -1.34 3.87 11.21
N TYR A 141 -1.90 5.08 11.30
CA TYR A 141 -1.30 6.24 10.65
C TYR A 141 0.08 6.57 11.20
N ASN A 142 0.34 6.38 12.50
CA ASN A 142 1.67 6.54 13.07
C ASN A 142 2.65 5.55 12.43
N SER A 143 2.28 4.28 12.31
CA SER A 143 3.10 3.27 11.66
C SER A 143 3.32 3.59 10.17
N ALA A 144 2.28 4.03 9.46
CA ALA A 144 2.40 4.44 8.06
C ALA A 144 3.39 5.61 7.88
N LEU A 145 3.30 6.63 8.75
CA LEU A 145 4.15 7.82 8.69
C LEU A 145 5.58 7.58 9.18
N LEU A 146 5.78 6.61 10.06
CA LEU A 146 7.12 6.15 10.43
C LEU A 146 7.82 5.47 9.24
N LEU A 147 7.09 4.64 8.48
CA LEU A 147 7.61 3.94 7.30
C LEU A 147 7.75 4.86 6.07
N ASN A 148 6.86 5.81 5.91
CA ASN A 148 6.92 6.81 4.85
C ASN A 148 6.40 8.17 5.35
N PRO A 149 7.29 9.10 5.70
CA PRO A 149 6.91 10.43 6.19
C PRO A 149 6.35 11.37 5.10
N ASN A 150 6.32 10.95 3.83
CA ASN A 150 5.85 11.79 2.72
C ASN A 150 4.38 11.50 2.33
N LEU A 151 3.57 10.95 3.23
CA LEU A 151 2.18 10.64 2.98
C LEU A 151 1.26 11.78 3.46
N ALA A 152 1.05 12.81 2.62
CA ALA A 152 0.18 13.96 2.94
C ALA A 152 -1.22 13.52 3.39
N GLN A 153 -1.82 12.52 2.71
CA GLN A 153 -3.14 11.99 3.06
C GLN A 153 -3.17 11.33 4.44
N ALA A 154 -2.10 10.67 4.87
CA ALA A 154 -2.03 10.04 6.19
C ALA A 154 -1.99 11.09 7.32
N TYR A 155 -1.20 12.15 7.13
CA TYR A 155 -1.23 13.30 8.05
C TYR A 155 -2.63 13.92 8.11
N PHE A 156 -3.23 14.22 6.97
CA PHE A 156 -4.58 14.79 6.92
C PHE A 156 -5.60 13.92 7.64
N ASN A 157 -5.61 12.61 7.39
CA ASN A 157 -6.55 11.69 8.00
C ASN A 157 -6.33 11.60 9.52
N ARG A 158 -5.07 11.51 10.00
CA ARG A 158 -4.73 11.50 11.41
C ARG A 158 -5.12 12.81 12.09
N GLY A 159 -4.84 13.94 11.45
CA GLY A 159 -5.22 15.27 11.91
C GLY A 159 -6.75 15.42 12.04
N SER A 160 -7.50 14.89 11.07
CA SER A 160 -8.96 14.90 11.10
C SER A 160 -9.53 14.12 12.30
N ILE A 161 -8.95 12.96 12.63
CA ILE A 161 -9.33 12.19 13.82
C ILE A 161 -8.97 12.96 15.09
N ARG A 162 -7.76 13.52 15.17
CA ARG A 162 -7.31 14.30 16.32
C ARG A 162 -8.20 15.52 16.57
N LEU A 163 -8.62 16.20 15.50
CA LEU A 163 -9.57 17.29 15.59
C LEU A 163 -10.94 16.83 16.13
N GLN A 164 -11.42 15.68 15.68
CA GLN A 164 -12.67 15.08 16.17
C GLN A 164 -12.56 14.63 17.66
N MET A 165 -11.35 14.28 18.10
CA MET A 165 -11.04 13.97 19.51
C MET A 165 -10.65 15.22 20.31
N GLU A 166 -10.93 16.42 19.80
CA GLU A 166 -10.65 17.72 20.43
C GLU A 166 -9.17 18.02 20.69
N ASN A 167 -8.26 17.22 20.15
CA ASN A 167 -6.81 17.46 20.22
C ASN A 167 -6.37 18.42 19.08
N SER A 168 -6.79 19.68 19.22
CA SER A 168 -6.62 20.70 18.18
C SER A 168 -5.16 21.00 17.85
N LEU A 169 -4.26 21.04 18.86
CA LEU A 169 -2.84 21.34 18.62
C LEU A 169 -2.15 20.23 17.82
N ALA A 170 -2.40 18.96 18.15
CA ALA A 170 -1.85 17.85 17.40
C ALA A 170 -2.46 17.74 15.99
N ALA A 171 -3.73 18.11 15.82
CA ALA A 171 -4.38 18.18 14.52
C ALA A 171 -3.78 19.31 13.64
N LEU A 172 -3.50 20.47 14.24
CA LEU A 172 -2.86 21.59 13.57
C LEU A 172 -1.51 21.18 12.95
N ALA A 173 -0.63 20.55 13.73
CA ALA A 173 0.67 20.07 13.29
C ALA A 173 0.55 19.05 12.13
N ASP A 174 -0.47 18.19 12.17
CA ASP A 174 -0.74 17.23 11.10
C ASP A 174 -1.20 17.93 9.82
N PHE A 175 -2.12 18.90 9.90
CA PHE A 175 -2.55 19.66 8.72
C PHE A 175 -1.42 20.50 8.13
N GLU A 176 -0.56 21.07 8.96
CA GLU A 176 0.65 21.76 8.49
C GLU A 176 1.60 20.83 7.73
N SER A 177 1.78 19.59 8.23
CA SER A 177 2.59 18.59 7.56
C SER A 177 1.96 18.17 6.22
N ALA A 178 0.63 17.99 6.18
CA ALA A 178 -0.10 17.68 4.95
C ALA A 178 0.06 18.79 3.91
N ILE A 179 -0.10 20.05 4.31
CA ILE A 179 0.05 21.23 3.43
C ILE A 179 1.49 21.39 2.93
N ARG A 180 2.48 21.12 3.77
CA ARG A 180 3.90 21.18 3.37
C ARG A 180 4.21 20.17 2.27
N LEU A 181 3.61 18.99 2.32
CA LEU A 181 3.79 17.90 1.36
C LEU A 181 2.93 18.09 0.09
N ASP A 182 1.73 18.62 0.25
CA ASP A 182 0.79 18.93 -0.84
C ASP A 182 0.22 20.34 -0.66
N ARG A 183 0.76 21.29 -1.43
CA ARG A 183 0.35 22.72 -1.38
C ARG A 183 -1.04 22.98 -1.97
N ASP A 184 -1.62 21.99 -2.65
CA ASP A 184 -2.95 22.09 -3.26
C ASP A 184 -4.00 21.26 -2.50
N PHE A 185 -3.68 20.84 -1.27
CA PHE A 185 -4.58 20.08 -0.42
C PHE A 185 -5.65 20.98 0.24
N ALA A 186 -6.68 21.32 -0.53
CA ALA A 186 -7.72 22.25 -0.12
C ALA A 186 -8.34 21.95 1.26
N LYS A 187 -8.67 20.66 1.52
CA LYS A 187 -9.28 20.23 2.79
C LYS A 187 -8.35 20.44 4.01
N ALA A 188 -7.04 20.34 3.81
CA ALA A 188 -6.08 20.56 4.89
C ALA A 188 -6.02 22.05 5.28
N TYR A 189 -6.02 22.96 4.32
CA TYR A 189 -6.16 24.41 4.58
C TYR A 189 -7.48 24.71 5.30
N PHE A 190 -8.58 24.18 4.81
CA PHE A 190 -9.90 24.41 5.42
C PHE A 190 -9.91 23.98 6.89
N ASN A 191 -9.46 22.78 7.20
CA ASN A 191 -9.45 22.25 8.56
C ASN A 191 -8.46 23.00 9.46
N ARG A 192 -7.30 23.43 8.93
CA ARG A 192 -6.37 24.28 9.66
C ARG A 192 -7.00 25.64 9.99
N GLY A 193 -7.69 26.23 9.03
CA GLY A 193 -8.45 27.48 9.22
C GLY A 193 -9.51 27.36 10.31
N VAL A 194 -10.23 26.23 10.37
CA VAL A 194 -11.22 25.95 11.45
C VAL A 194 -10.54 25.94 12.83
N ILE A 195 -9.35 25.33 12.95
CA ILE A 195 -8.62 25.31 14.22
C ILE A 195 -8.14 26.72 14.58
N ARG A 196 -7.52 27.43 13.64
CA ARG A 196 -7.04 28.81 13.83
C ARG A 196 -8.16 29.75 14.28
N TYR A 197 -9.34 29.62 13.68
CA TYR A 197 -10.51 30.39 14.10
C TYR A 197 -10.89 30.12 15.56
N LYS A 198 -10.91 28.83 15.98
CA LYS A 198 -11.14 28.45 17.37
C LYS A 198 -10.09 29.02 18.34
N LEU A 199 -8.85 29.13 17.88
CA LEU A 199 -7.73 29.70 18.64
C LEU A 199 -7.70 31.25 18.59
N ARG A 200 -8.68 31.91 17.97
CA ARG A 200 -8.74 33.35 17.77
C ARG A 200 -7.64 33.93 16.86
N GLU A 201 -6.98 33.10 16.06
CA GLU A 201 -6.02 33.49 15.04
C GLU A 201 -6.77 33.89 13.76
N VAL A 202 -7.56 34.98 13.83
CA VAL A 202 -8.54 35.36 12.80
C VAL A 202 -7.88 35.58 11.45
N GLN A 203 -6.73 36.28 11.41
CA GLN A 203 -6.02 36.53 10.16
C GLN A 203 -5.53 35.23 9.49
N GLY A 204 -4.92 34.33 10.26
CA GLY A 204 -4.47 33.04 9.75
C GLY A 204 -5.63 32.14 9.28
N ALA A 205 -6.77 32.20 9.99
CA ALA A 205 -7.98 31.52 9.57
C ALA A 205 -8.52 32.06 8.25
N PHE A 206 -8.54 33.38 8.07
CA PHE A 206 -8.95 34.01 6.81
C PHE A 206 -8.10 33.57 5.63
N GLU A 207 -6.77 33.61 5.78
CA GLU A 207 -5.82 33.19 4.73
C GLU A 207 -6.03 31.70 4.34
N ASP A 208 -6.22 30.83 5.33
CA ASP A 208 -6.46 29.43 5.12
C ASP A 208 -7.79 29.17 4.40
N PHE A 209 -8.89 29.80 4.83
CA PHE A 209 -10.19 29.67 4.17
C PHE A 209 -10.17 30.24 2.75
N GLN A 210 -9.48 31.36 2.52
CA GLN A 210 -9.32 31.94 1.19
C GLN A 210 -8.55 31.00 0.25
N LYS A 211 -7.43 30.42 0.72
CA LYS A 211 -6.66 29.43 -0.03
C LYS A 211 -7.50 28.17 -0.31
N ALA A 212 -8.22 27.65 0.69
CA ALA A 212 -9.11 26.50 0.51
C ALA A 212 -10.21 26.79 -0.52
N ALA A 213 -10.89 27.95 -0.43
CA ALA A 213 -11.92 28.32 -1.38
C ALA A 213 -11.37 28.40 -2.82
N GLY A 214 -10.22 29.02 -3.02
CA GLY A 214 -9.56 29.07 -4.33
C GLY A 214 -9.29 27.66 -4.90
N LEU A 215 -8.74 26.75 -4.09
CA LEU A 215 -8.44 25.39 -4.48
C LEU A 215 -9.70 24.56 -4.74
N PHE A 216 -10.72 24.62 -3.89
CA PHE A 216 -12.01 23.96 -4.11
C PHE A 216 -12.67 24.38 -5.42
N LYS A 217 -12.62 25.69 -5.73
CA LYS A 217 -13.15 26.21 -7.00
C LYS A 217 -12.40 25.62 -8.20
N LEU A 218 -11.08 25.59 -8.16
CA LEU A 218 -10.24 25.00 -9.22
C LEU A 218 -10.47 23.51 -9.39
N GLN A 219 -10.76 22.80 -8.30
CA GLN A 219 -11.02 21.36 -8.28
C GLN A 219 -12.48 21.01 -8.60
N GLY A 220 -13.36 21.99 -8.84
CA GLY A 220 -14.77 21.79 -9.13
C GLY A 220 -15.60 21.34 -7.93
N GLN A 221 -15.08 21.46 -6.69
CA GLN A 221 -15.73 21.07 -5.44
C GLN A 221 -16.62 22.22 -4.93
N ILE A 222 -17.78 22.41 -5.59
CA ILE A 222 -18.61 23.62 -5.41
C ILE A 222 -19.17 23.74 -4.00
N ASP A 223 -19.57 22.65 -3.37
CA ASP A 223 -20.15 22.68 -2.02
C ASP A 223 -19.09 23.02 -0.97
N ASP A 224 -17.91 22.40 -1.05
CA ASP A 224 -16.77 22.72 -0.18
C ASP A 224 -16.32 24.19 -0.38
N TYR A 225 -16.37 24.70 -1.63
CA TYR A 225 -16.13 26.10 -1.93
C TYR A 225 -17.12 27.04 -1.22
N ARG A 226 -18.42 26.73 -1.31
CA ARG A 226 -19.48 27.52 -0.66
C ARG A 226 -19.30 27.54 0.86
N GLU A 227 -18.93 26.39 1.44
CA GLU A 227 -18.66 26.28 2.86
C GLU A 227 -17.47 27.17 3.27
N ALA A 228 -16.37 27.11 2.54
CA ALA A 228 -15.19 27.95 2.81
C ALA A 228 -15.52 29.46 2.72
N VAL A 229 -16.28 29.88 1.70
CA VAL A 229 -16.76 31.27 1.58
C VAL A 229 -17.67 31.68 2.73
N SER A 230 -18.53 30.77 3.20
CA SER A 230 -19.37 31.00 4.38
C SER A 230 -18.52 31.23 5.64
N LYS A 231 -17.46 30.44 5.83
CA LYS A 231 -16.51 30.62 6.94
C LYS A 231 -15.82 31.98 6.88
N ILE A 232 -15.38 32.42 5.70
CA ILE A 232 -14.79 33.76 5.52
C ILE A 232 -15.76 34.85 5.98
N ARG A 233 -17.02 34.78 5.60
CA ARG A 233 -18.03 35.76 6.03
C ARG A 233 -18.21 35.78 7.55
N GLN A 234 -18.23 34.59 8.19
CA GLN A 234 -18.38 34.48 9.65
C GLN A 234 -17.23 35.08 10.47
N LEU A 235 -16.06 35.37 9.87
CA LEU A 235 -14.94 36.01 10.56
C LEU A 235 -15.18 37.48 10.85
N TRP A 236 -16.13 38.13 10.16
CA TRP A 236 -16.35 39.58 10.20
C TRP A 236 -17.69 39.99 10.83
N TYR A 237 -18.45 39.01 11.31
CA TYR A 237 -19.70 39.20 12.05
C TYR A 237 -19.62 38.57 13.44
#